data_5393b287a88b51220b4be4352e77cf8f
#
_entry.id   5393b287a88b51220b4be4352e77cf8f
#
_cell.length_a   1.000
_cell.length_b   1.000
_cell.length_c   1.000
_cell.angle_alpha   90.00
_cell.angle_beta   90.00
_cell.angle_gamma   90.00
#
_symmetry.space_group_name_H-M   'P 1'
#
loop_
_entity.id
_entity.type
_entity.pdbx_description
1 polymer ?
#
loop_
_entity_poly.entity_id
_entity_poly.type
_entity_poly.pdbx_seq_one_letter_code
_entity_poly.pdbx_strand_id
1 'polypeptide(L)'
;MSVTTLDPKTALIVIDLQKGIVSFPTAHPTADVVKRAGALADAFRRHHLPVVLVNVEGGAPGRSEQSRNMGELPADWAELMPELNRQATDHTVTKRTWGAFTNTDLEQYLKKLGVTQVVVVGVATSFGVESTARNAHELGFNVTLAADAMTDMSADAHTNSVARIFPRLGETGTTQEIIDLLDRTHT
;
A
#
# COMPACT_ATOMS: atom_id res chain seq x y z
N MET A 1 -5.00 -6.15 -17.64
CA MET A 1 -5.01 -4.86 -18.37
C MET A 1 -4.00 -3.99 -17.67
N SER A 2 -3.13 -3.36 -18.41
CA SER A 2 -2.09 -2.48 -17.86
C SER A 2 -2.71 -1.15 -17.42
N VAL A 3 -2.10 -0.49 -16.43
CA VAL A 3 -2.44 0.88 -16.02
C VAL A 3 -2.39 1.81 -17.22
N THR A 4 -3.42 2.63 -17.39
CA THR A 4 -3.56 3.50 -18.58
C THR A 4 -3.23 4.95 -18.30
N THR A 5 -3.49 5.43 -17.08
CA THR A 5 -3.30 6.84 -16.71
C THR A 5 -3.05 7.02 -15.23
N LEU A 6 -2.39 8.13 -14.89
CA LEU A 6 -2.32 8.66 -13.53
C LEU A 6 -2.88 10.08 -13.52
N ASP A 7 -3.72 10.36 -12.53
CA ASP A 7 -4.30 11.67 -12.34
C ASP A 7 -3.21 12.69 -11.92
N PRO A 8 -3.36 13.98 -12.26
CA PRO A 8 -2.42 15.02 -11.81
C PRO A 8 -2.29 15.12 -10.28
N LYS A 9 -3.30 14.66 -9.54
CA LYS A 9 -3.33 14.61 -8.08
C LYS A 9 -3.41 13.16 -7.62
N THR A 10 -2.32 12.42 -7.82
CA THR A 10 -2.19 11.03 -7.37
C THR A 10 -1.31 10.94 -6.13
N ALA A 11 -1.53 9.94 -5.27
CA ALA A 11 -0.73 9.68 -4.07
C ALA A 11 -0.30 8.20 -4.01
N LEU A 12 0.88 7.92 -3.48
CA LEU A 12 1.33 6.56 -3.17
C LEU A 12 0.97 6.19 -1.74
N ILE A 13 0.40 5.00 -1.54
CA ILE A 13 0.13 4.41 -0.22
C ILE A 13 0.90 3.10 -0.10
N VAL A 14 1.87 3.06 0.80
CA VAL A 14 2.73 1.89 1.07
C VAL A 14 2.24 1.21 2.33
N ILE A 15 1.74 -0.02 2.20
CA ILE A 15 1.09 -0.77 3.28
C ILE A 15 2.07 -1.71 3.97
N ASP A 16 2.26 -1.51 5.27
CA ASP A 16 2.85 -2.42 6.25
C ASP A 16 4.23 -3.00 5.86
N LEU A 17 5.03 -2.27 5.08
CA LEU A 17 6.43 -2.62 4.85
C LEU A 17 7.27 -2.20 6.07
N GLN A 18 7.06 -2.91 7.17
CA GLN A 18 7.66 -2.74 8.49
C GLN A 18 8.34 -4.02 8.95
N LYS A 19 9.30 -3.92 9.86
CA LYS A 19 10.13 -5.05 10.32
C LYS A 19 9.32 -6.26 10.76
N GLY A 20 8.28 -6.05 11.56
CA GLY A 20 7.45 -7.13 12.07
C GLY A 20 6.71 -7.90 10.97
N ILE A 21 6.19 -7.20 9.97
CA ILE A 21 5.41 -7.81 8.89
C ILE A 21 6.31 -8.48 7.86
N VAL A 22 7.42 -7.84 7.46
CA VAL A 22 8.33 -8.40 6.44
C VAL A 22 9.10 -9.63 6.92
N SER A 23 9.08 -9.91 8.23
CA SER A 23 9.68 -11.12 8.82
C SER A 23 8.87 -12.39 8.57
N PHE A 24 7.59 -12.28 8.20
CA PHE A 24 6.77 -13.45 7.89
C PHE A 24 7.13 -14.07 6.55
N PRO A 25 7.02 -15.40 6.41
CA PRO A 25 7.18 -16.06 5.12
C PRO A 25 6.06 -15.62 4.16
N THR A 26 6.45 -15.25 2.97
CA THR A 26 5.56 -14.76 1.92
C THR A 26 5.74 -15.54 0.61
N ALA A 27 4.74 -15.48 -0.27
CA ALA A 27 4.74 -16.17 -1.56
C ALA A 27 5.83 -15.65 -2.52
N HIS A 28 6.19 -14.37 -2.40
CA HIS A 28 7.24 -13.74 -3.20
C HIS A 28 8.29 -13.13 -2.26
N PRO A 29 9.55 -12.97 -2.68
CA PRO A 29 10.59 -12.37 -1.85
C PRO A 29 10.21 -10.97 -1.37
N THR A 30 10.06 -10.79 -0.07
CA THR A 30 9.63 -9.51 0.52
C THR A 30 10.64 -8.39 0.24
N ALA A 31 11.93 -8.72 0.16
CA ALA A 31 12.98 -7.75 -0.18
C ALA A 31 12.75 -7.11 -1.56
N ASP A 32 12.26 -7.87 -2.55
CA ASP A 32 11.93 -7.33 -3.87
C ASP A 32 10.73 -6.38 -3.81
N VAL A 33 9.72 -6.71 -3.00
CA VAL A 33 8.55 -5.85 -2.75
C VAL A 33 8.97 -4.53 -2.12
N VAL A 34 9.81 -4.58 -1.07
CA VAL A 34 10.34 -3.39 -0.40
C VAL A 34 11.13 -2.52 -1.37
N LYS A 35 12.01 -3.13 -2.17
CA LYS A 35 12.81 -2.41 -3.18
C LYS A 35 11.94 -1.69 -4.21
N ARG A 36 10.90 -2.36 -4.73
CA ARG A 36 9.97 -1.77 -5.70
C ARG A 36 9.12 -0.66 -5.08
N ALA A 37 8.63 -0.87 -3.87
CA ALA A 37 7.90 0.18 -3.14
C ALA A 37 8.78 1.41 -2.87
N GLY A 38 10.07 1.21 -2.53
CA GLY A 38 11.05 2.28 -2.38
C GLY A 38 11.26 3.05 -3.69
N ALA A 39 11.40 2.34 -4.82
CA ALA A 39 11.54 2.97 -6.14
C ALA A 39 10.32 3.81 -6.53
N LEU A 40 9.10 3.32 -6.22
CA LEU A 40 7.86 4.10 -6.41
C LEU A 40 7.85 5.34 -5.50
N ALA A 41 8.19 5.19 -4.22
CA ALA A 41 8.23 6.31 -3.29
C ALA A 41 9.19 7.41 -3.76
N ASP A 42 10.37 7.03 -4.23
CA ASP A 42 11.33 7.99 -4.79
C ASP A 42 10.83 8.65 -6.08
N ALA A 43 10.11 7.91 -6.95
CA ALA A 43 9.49 8.48 -8.14
C ALA A 43 8.40 9.50 -7.77
N PHE A 44 7.49 9.17 -6.86
CA PHE A 44 6.46 10.11 -6.39
C PHE A 44 7.06 11.37 -5.78
N ARG A 45 8.09 11.23 -4.95
CA ARG A 45 8.81 12.39 -4.35
C ARG A 45 9.46 13.28 -5.41
N ARG A 46 10.09 12.71 -6.46
CA ARG A 46 10.68 13.48 -7.56
C ARG A 46 9.66 14.34 -8.29
N HIS A 47 8.42 13.87 -8.39
CA HIS A 47 7.29 14.59 -9.00
C HIS A 47 6.47 15.40 -7.99
N HIS A 48 6.98 15.61 -6.77
CA HIS A 48 6.31 16.36 -5.70
C HIS A 48 4.91 15.84 -5.35
N LEU A 49 4.68 14.54 -5.54
CA LEU A 49 3.44 13.85 -5.22
C LEU A 49 3.47 13.25 -3.81
N PRO A 50 2.33 13.18 -3.13
CA PRO A 50 2.25 12.67 -1.77
C PRO A 50 2.66 11.19 -1.67
N VAL A 51 3.49 10.88 -0.67
CA VAL A 51 3.82 9.52 -0.24
C VAL A 51 3.28 9.30 1.16
N VAL A 52 2.49 8.25 1.33
CA VAL A 52 1.95 7.82 2.62
C VAL A 52 2.57 6.48 2.98
N LEU A 53 3.25 6.43 4.12
CA LEU A 53 3.84 5.23 4.67
C LEU A 53 2.97 4.74 5.82
N VAL A 54 2.40 3.54 5.66
CA VAL A 54 1.46 2.95 6.62
C VAL A 54 2.15 1.84 7.39
N ASN A 55 2.01 1.85 8.71
CA ASN A 55 2.36 0.73 9.58
C ASN A 55 1.15 0.24 10.38
N VAL A 56 1.23 -0.96 10.92
CA VAL A 56 0.18 -1.57 11.73
C VAL A 56 0.68 -1.90 13.13
N GLU A 57 -0.09 -1.45 14.14
CA GLU A 57 0.09 -1.76 15.54
C GLU A 57 -1.18 -2.39 16.10
N GLY A 58 -1.27 -3.72 16.08
CA GLY A 58 -2.41 -4.45 16.59
C GLY A 58 -3.38 -4.97 15.52
N GLY A 59 -4.64 -5.15 15.87
CA GLY A 59 -5.68 -5.70 15.01
C GLY A 59 -7.08 -5.28 15.42
N ALA A 60 -8.06 -5.52 14.56
CA ALA A 60 -9.46 -5.28 14.86
C ALA A 60 -9.92 -6.16 16.02
N PRO A 61 -10.79 -5.65 16.93
CA PRO A 61 -11.16 -6.35 18.18
C PRO A 61 -12.17 -7.49 17.97
N GLY A 62 -12.58 -7.75 16.74
CA GLY A 62 -13.56 -8.78 16.40
C GLY A 62 -13.02 -10.20 16.60
N ARG A 63 -13.94 -11.15 16.86
CA ARG A 63 -13.59 -12.58 16.89
C ARG A 63 -13.44 -13.11 15.47
N SER A 64 -12.42 -13.93 15.23
CA SER A 64 -12.23 -14.67 13.99
C SER A 64 -11.81 -16.10 14.27
N GLU A 65 -12.08 -17.02 13.35
CA GLU A 65 -11.68 -18.42 13.45
C GLU A 65 -10.16 -18.59 13.47
N GLN A 66 -9.44 -17.69 12.82
CA GLN A 66 -7.99 -17.69 12.72
C GLN A 66 -7.35 -16.54 13.53
N SER A 67 -7.95 -16.16 14.66
CA SER A 67 -7.36 -15.14 15.51
C SER A 67 -5.97 -15.59 15.99
N ARG A 68 -4.95 -14.82 15.65
CA ARG A 68 -3.60 -15.01 16.18
C ARG A 68 -3.45 -14.12 17.40
N ASN A 69 -3.26 -14.75 18.57
CA ASN A 69 -2.71 -14.01 19.70
C ASN A 69 -1.23 -13.78 19.41
N MET A 70 -0.86 -12.58 19.00
CA MET A 70 0.53 -12.25 18.65
C MET A 70 1.40 -11.97 19.88
N GLY A 71 0.83 -12.10 21.11
CA GLY A 71 1.57 -11.80 22.33
C GLY A 71 2.05 -10.34 22.40
N GLU A 72 3.14 -10.12 23.12
CA GLU A 72 3.83 -8.83 23.11
C GLU A 72 4.62 -8.68 21.81
N LEU A 73 4.35 -7.60 21.07
CA LEU A 73 5.07 -7.31 19.85
C LEU A 73 6.48 -6.79 20.17
N PRO A 74 7.50 -7.15 19.36
CA PRO A 74 8.83 -6.57 19.50
C PRO A 74 8.79 -5.04 19.48
N ALA A 75 9.73 -4.39 20.18
CA ALA A 75 9.78 -2.92 20.27
C ALA A 75 9.91 -2.24 18.91
N ASP A 76 10.55 -2.91 17.95
CA ASP A 76 10.75 -2.43 16.58
C ASP A 76 9.71 -2.98 15.58
N TRP A 77 8.64 -3.63 16.06
CA TRP A 77 7.59 -4.22 15.23
C TRP A 77 7.06 -3.28 14.15
N ALA A 78 6.72 -2.06 14.53
CA ALA A 78 6.12 -1.06 13.64
C ALA A 78 7.14 -0.22 12.87
N GLU A 79 8.43 -0.46 13.06
CA GLU A 79 9.49 0.30 12.39
C GLU A 79 9.49 -0.02 10.88
N LEU A 80 9.35 1.05 10.08
CA LEU A 80 9.34 0.95 8.61
C LEU A 80 10.69 0.47 8.09
N MET A 81 10.67 -0.28 6.99
CA MET A 81 11.89 -0.74 6.33
C MET A 81 12.73 0.45 5.86
N PRO A 82 14.05 0.46 6.15
CA PRO A 82 14.92 1.60 5.82
C PRO A 82 15.02 1.87 4.32
N GLU A 83 14.82 0.85 3.49
CA GLU A 83 14.85 0.96 2.03
C GLU A 83 13.70 1.81 1.46
N LEU A 84 12.65 2.09 2.24
CA LEU A 84 11.62 3.06 1.88
C LEU A 84 12.13 4.51 1.94
N ASN A 85 13.32 4.73 2.51
CA ASN A 85 14.00 6.02 2.56
C ASN A 85 13.07 7.15 3.03
N ARG A 86 12.37 6.93 4.14
CA ARG A 86 11.37 7.87 4.68
C ARG A 86 11.91 9.29 4.75
N GLN A 87 11.15 10.22 4.17
CA GLN A 87 11.45 11.65 4.17
C GLN A 87 10.55 12.42 5.15
N ALA A 88 10.98 13.60 5.57
CA ALA A 88 10.18 14.46 6.44
C ALA A 88 8.86 14.95 5.79
N THR A 89 8.78 14.90 4.46
CA THR A 89 7.60 15.27 3.68
C THR A 89 6.58 14.14 3.58
N ASP A 90 6.95 12.91 3.93
CA ASP A 90 6.05 11.76 3.85
C ASP A 90 5.04 11.79 4.98
N HIS A 91 3.80 11.46 4.67
CA HIS A 91 2.78 11.26 5.69
C HIS A 91 2.89 9.84 6.28
N THR A 92 2.85 9.73 7.60
CA THR A 92 2.90 8.43 8.28
C THR A 92 1.55 8.15 8.92
N VAL A 93 1.00 6.97 8.65
CA VAL A 93 -0.27 6.49 9.20
C VAL A 93 -0.03 5.23 10.01
N THR A 94 -0.39 5.23 11.28
CA THR A 94 -0.41 4.01 12.11
C THR A 94 -1.84 3.52 12.23
N LYS A 95 -2.10 2.31 11.74
CA LYS A 95 -3.43 1.69 11.77
C LYS A 95 -3.49 0.52 12.76
N ARG A 96 -4.71 0.16 13.15
CA ARG A 96 -5.02 -0.98 14.02
C ARG A 96 -6.06 -1.93 13.41
N THR A 97 -6.26 -1.82 12.11
CA THR A 97 -7.17 -2.64 11.31
C THR A 97 -6.49 -2.99 9.99
N TRP A 98 -7.14 -3.76 9.13
CA TRP A 98 -6.55 -4.08 7.83
C TRP A 98 -6.48 -2.88 6.90
N GLY A 99 -7.60 -2.14 6.76
CA GLY A 99 -7.66 -0.98 5.87
C GLY A 99 -7.01 0.27 6.49
N ALA A 100 -6.25 1.00 5.69
CA ALA A 100 -5.51 2.18 6.15
C ALA A 100 -6.40 3.41 6.40
N PHE A 101 -7.62 3.42 5.87
CA PHE A 101 -8.58 4.52 6.08
C PHE A 101 -9.37 4.40 7.39
N THR A 102 -9.46 3.20 7.97
CA THR A 102 -10.31 2.96 9.13
C THR A 102 -9.70 3.53 10.41
N ASN A 103 -10.41 4.49 11.02
CA ASN A 103 -9.99 5.18 12.25
C ASN A 103 -8.60 5.84 12.16
N THR A 104 -8.26 6.40 11.00
CA THR A 104 -7.04 7.17 10.75
C THR A 104 -7.38 8.52 10.13
N ASP A 105 -6.38 9.37 9.96
CA ASP A 105 -6.52 10.67 9.30
C ASP A 105 -6.32 10.61 7.76
N LEU A 106 -6.09 9.42 7.19
CA LEU A 106 -5.69 9.25 5.79
C LEU A 106 -6.65 9.90 4.79
N GLU A 107 -7.96 9.66 4.96
CA GLU A 107 -8.96 10.25 4.07
C GLU A 107 -8.92 11.78 4.11
N GLN A 108 -8.89 12.35 5.30
CA GLN A 108 -8.85 13.79 5.50
C GLN A 108 -7.56 14.39 4.90
N TYR A 109 -6.42 13.73 5.11
CA TYR A 109 -5.13 14.14 4.56
C TYR A 109 -5.17 14.18 3.03
N LEU A 110 -5.59 13.11 2.37
CA LEU A 110 -5.65 13.02 0.92
C LEU A 110 -6.63 14.03 0.32
N LYS A 111 -7.82 14.17 0.90
CA LYS A 111 -8.83 15.14 0.45
C LYS A 111 -8.35 16.58 0.59
N LYS A 112 -7.65 16.92 1.66
CA LYS A 112 -7.06 18.26 1.86
C LYS A 112 -6.05 18.62 0.76
N LEU A 113 -5.30 17.63 0.24
CA LEU A 113 -4.36 17.82 -0.86
C LEU A 113 -5.04 17.80 -2.24
N GLY A 114 -6.34 17.52 -2.31
CA GLY A 114 -7.08 17.39 -3.56
C GLY A 114 -6.73 16.13 -4.35
N VAL A 115 -6.22 15.09 -3.67
CA VAL A 115 -5.90 13.80 -4.30
C VAL A 115 -7.15 13.18 -4.87
N THR A 116 -7.08 12.69 -6.11
CA THR A 116 -8.18 12.02 -6.82
C THR A 116 -7.88 10.55 -7.11
N GLN A 117 -6.60 10.17 -7.07
CA GLN A 117 -6.15 8.79 -7.34
C GLN A 117 -5.15 8.34 -6.29
N VAL A 118 -5.17 7.05 -5.96
CA VAL A 118 -4.19 6.41 -5.09
C VAL A 118 -3.53 5.22 -5.78
N VAL A 119 -2.23 5.10 -5.64
CA VAL A 119 -1.45 3.90 -6.00
C VAL A 119 -1.18 3.13 -4.72
N VAL A 120 -1.60 1.87 -4.64
CA VAL A 120 -1.49 1.06 -3.41
C VAL A 120 -0.53 -0.11 -3.62
N VAL A 121 0.39 -0.29 -2.69
CA VAL A 121 1.44 -1.34 -2.68
C VAL A 121 1.64 -1.88 -1.27
N GLY A 122 2.37 -2.98 -1.11
CA GLY A 122 2.81 -3.49 0.21
C GLY A 122 2.34 -4.90 0.56
N VAL A 123 2.15 -5.18 1.84
CA VAL A 123 1.83 -6.50 2.41
C VAL A 123 0.67 -6.40 3.40
N ALA A 124 -0.28 -7.37 3.44
CA ALA A 124 -0.47 -8.46 2.50
C ALA A 124 -1.52 -8.09 1.45
N THR A 125 -1.34 -8.63 0.24
CA THR A 125 -2.21 -8.35 -0.91
C THR A 125 -3.69 -8.52 -0.58
N SER A 126 -4.10 -9.65 0.00
CA SER A 126 -5.50 -9.98 0.29
C SER A 126 -6.03 -9.41 1.62
N PHE A 127 -5.18 -8.75 2.40
CA PHE A 127 -5.55 -8.13 3.67
C PHE A 127 -5.41 -6.61 3.61
N GLY A 128 -4.28 -6.07 4.05
CA GLY A 128 -4.07 -4.63 4.18
C GLY A 128 -4.16 -3.89 2.86
N VAL A 129 -3.59 -4.43 1.78
CA VAL A 129 -3.63 -3.83 0.44
C VAL A 129 -5.06 -3.83 -0.12
N GLU A 130 -5.71 -4.99 -0.18
CA GLU A 130 -7.08 -5.10 -0.71
C GLU A 130 -8.08 -4.30 0.12
N SER A 131 -8.01 -4.35 1.46
CA SER A 131 -8.90 -3.57 2.32
C SER A 131 -8.74 -2.07 2.10
N THR A 132 -7.51 -1.60 1.95
CA THR A 132 -7.23 -0.18 1.65
C THR A 132 -7.75 0.21 0.27
N ALA A 133 -7.55 -0.65 -0.74
CA ALA A 133 -8.03 -0.41 -2.10
C ALA A 133 -9.57 -0.36 -2.17
N ARG A 134 -10.26 -1.25 -1.47
CA ARG A 134 -11.73 -1.24 -1.35
C ARG A 134 -12.23 0.04 -0.69
N ASN A 135 -11.65 0.45 0.43
CA ASN A 135 -12.02 1.69 1.09
C ASN A 135 -11.77 2.90 0.18
N ALA A 136 -10.62 2.97 -0.50
CA ALA A 136 -10.32 4.05 -1.44
C ALA A 136 -11.36 4.14 -2.57
N HIS A 137 -11.71 3.00 -3.17
CA HIS A 137 -12.74 2.91 -4.21
C HIS A 137 -14.10 3.42 -3.71
N GLU A 138 -14.56 2.98 -2.54
CA GLU A 138 -15.84 3.40 -1.95
C GLU A 138 -15.85 4.88 -1.56
N LEU A 139 -14.68 5.46 -1.22
CA LEU A 139 -14.51 6.89 -0.94
C LEU A 139 -14.41 7.75 -2.21
N GLY A 140 -14.46 7.14 -3.40
CA GLY A 140 -14.48 7.82 -4.70
C GLY A 140 -13.11 8.12 -5.29
N PHE A 141 -12.02 7.54 -4.76
CA PHE A 141 -10.70 7.64 -5.38
C PHE A 141 -10.59 6.69 -6.58
N ASN A 142 -9.92 7.12 -7.65
CA ASN A 142 -9.37 6.20 -8.63
C ASN A 142 -8.28 5.36 -7.97
N VAL A 143 -8.25 4.05 -8.25
CA VAL A 143 -7.31 3.12 -7.61
C VAL A 143 -6.39 2.51 -8.65
N THR A 144 -5.11 2.54 -8.40
CA THR A 144 -4.08 1.81 -9.15
C THR A 144 -3.31 0.88 -8.20
N LEU A 145 -3.00 -0.32 -8.65
CA LEU A 145 -2.32 -1.34 -7.86
C LEU A 145 -1.07 -1.83 -8.59
N ALA A 146 0.11 -1.64 -8.00
CA ALA A 146 1.36 -2.18 -8.53
C ALA A 146 1.51 -3.64 -8.09
N ALA A 147 1.09 -4.58 -8.93
CA ALA A 147 0.99 -6.00 -8.59
C ALA A 147 2.35 -6.64 -8.26
N ASP A 148 3.44 -6.12 -8.80
CA ASP A 148 4.80 -6.59 -8.52
C ASP A 148 5.45 -5.95 -7.27
N ALA A 149 4.81 -4.92 -6.70
CA ALA A 149 5.20 -4.27 -5.45
C ALA A 149 4.31 -4.68 -4.27
N MET A 150 3.74 -5.88 -4.31
CA MET A 150 2.98 -6.48 -3.23
C MET A 150 3.18 -7.99 -3.15
N THR A 151 2.92 -8.56 -1.99
CA THR A 151 2.94 -10.01 -1.78
C THR A 151 1.97 -10.40 -0.67
N ASP A 152 1.79 -11.69 -0.49
CA ASP A 152 0.90 -12.29 0.51
C ASP A 152 1.55 -13.53 1.13
N MET A 153 1.06 -14.00 2.27
CA MET A 153 1.46 -15.28 2.85
C MET A 153 0.94 -16.47 2.03
N SER A 154 -0.13 -16.26 1.25
CA SER A 154 -0.72 -17.26 0.36
C SER A 154 -0.62 -16.80 -1.11
N ALA A 155 0.04 -17.60 -1.94
CA ALA A 155 0.13 -17.35 -3.38
C ALA A 155 -1.27 -17.33 -4.04
N ASP A 156 -2.16 -18.23 -3.60
CA ASP A 156 -3.53 -18.31 -4.14
C ASP A 156 -4.35 -17.09 -3.76
N ALA A 157 -4.23 -16.58 -2.53
CA ALA A 157 -4.90 -15.37 -2.08
C ALA A 157 -4.41 -14.15 -2.88
N HIS A 158 -3.08 -14.01 -3.04
CA HIS A 158 -2.49 -12.97 -3.89
C HIS A 158 -3.05 -13.03 -5.31
N THR A 159 -2.99 -14.19 -5.94
CA THR A 159 -3.47 -14.40 -7.31
C THR A 159 -4.97 -14.07 -7.44
N ASN A 160 -5.79 -14.50 -6.47
CA ASN A 160 -7.21 -14.19 -6.45
C ASN A 160 -7.49 -12.70 -6.40
N SER A 161 -6.81 -11.98 -5.49
CA SER A 161 -6.97 -10.52 -5.36
C SER A 161 -6.58 -9.81 -6.66
N VAL A 162 -5.41 -10.11 -7.21
CA VAL A 162 -4.90 -9.47 -8.44
C VAL A 162 -5.78 -9.78 -9.65
N ALA A 163 -6.21 -11.05 -9.83
CA ALA A 163 -6.92 -11.46 -11.04
C ALA A 163 -8.42 -11.20 -11.00
N ARG A 164 -9.05 -11.21 -9.81
CA ARG A 164 -10.51 -11.19 -9.69
C ARG A 164 -11.10 -9.99 -8.98
N ILE A 165 -10.35 -9.42 -8.00
CA ILE A 165 -10.84 -8.33 -7.17
C ILE A 165 -10.37 -6.98 -7.72
N PHE A 166 -9.08 -6.81 -7.91
CA PHE A 166 -8.49 -5.53 -8.32
C PHE A 166 -9.01 -4.96 -9.63
N PRO A 167 -9.29 -5.78 -10.68
CA PRO A 167 -9.90 -5.25 -11.91
C PRO A 167 -11.30 -4.64 -11.74
N ARG A 168 -11.93 -4.86 -10.58
CA ARG A 168 -13.23 -4.25 -10.22
C ARG A 168 -13.10 -2.99 -9.39
N LEU A 169 -11.91 -2.76 -8.80
CA LEU A 169 -11.62 -1.60 -7.96
C LEU A 169 -10.89 -0.51 -8.72
N GLY A 170 -10.10 -0.88 -9.72
CA GLY A 170 -9.27 0.05 -10.45
C GLY A 170 -8.41 -0.61 -11.53
N GLU A 171 -7.26 -0.03 -11.80
CA GLU A 171 -6.29 -0.54 -12.77
C GLU A 171 -5.11 -1.21 -12.07
N THR A 172 -4.55 -2.24 -12.70
CA THR A 172 -3.33 -2.90 -12.23
C THR A 172 -2.18 -2.63 -13.20
N GLY A 173 -0.99 -2.51 -12.66
CA GLY A 173 0.24 -2.36 -13.45
C GLY A 173 1.45 -2.86 -12.69
N THR A 174 2.61 -2.73 -13.30
CA THR A 174 3.90 -2.96 -12.66
C THR A 174 4.48 -1.66 -12.11
N THR A 175 5.43 -1.77 -11.20
CA THR A 175 6.24 -0.65 -10.70
C THR A 175 6.78 0.20 -11.85
N GLN A 176 7.37 -0.44 -12.87
CA GLN A 176 7.99 0.27 -13.98
C GLN A 176 6.96 1.01 -14.85
N GLU A 177 5.81 0.38 -15.15
CA GLU A 177 4.74 1.03 -15.92
C GLU A 177 4.23 2.29 -15.23
N ILE A 178 4.10 2.25 -13.90
CA ILE A 178 3.65 3.40 -13.10
C ILE A 178 4.71 4.51 -13.11
N ILE A 179 5.99 4.17 -12.94
CA ILE A 179 7.11 5.14 -12.99
C ILE A 179 7.17 5.79 -14.38
N ASP A 180 7.07 5.01 -15.45
CA ASP A 180 7.08 5.52 -16.82
C ASP A 180 5.88 6.46 -17.10
N LEU A 181 4.72 6.19 -16.50
CA LEU A 181 3.57 7.08 -16.56
C LEU A 181 3.83 8.40 -15.82
N LEU A 182 4.37 8.33 -14.59
CA LEU A 182 4.73 9.52 -13.81
C LEU A 182 5.69 10.41 -14.60
N ASP A 183 6.75 9.84 -15.14
CA ASP A 183 7.79 10.57 -15.88
C ASP A 183 7.26 11.23 -17.17
N ARG A 184 6.17 10.69 -17.76
CA ARG A 184 5.53 11.27 -18.93
C ARG A 184 4.48 12.34 -18.63
N THR A 185 3.80 12.24 -17.50
CA THR A 185 2.59 13.03 -17.23
C THR A 185 2.75 14.06 -16.12
N HIS A 186 3.81 13.97 -15.33
CA HIS A 186 4.08 14.87 -14.20
C HIS A 186 5.44 15.55 -14.35
N THR A 187 5.57 16.36 -15.39
CA THR A 187 6.78 17.18 -15.66
C THR A 187 6.77 18.49 -14.89
#